data_f381c71b3441a52481f911d6bf843883
#
_entry.id   f381c71b3441a52481f911d6bf843883
#
_cell.length_a   1.000
_cell.length_b   1.000
_cell.length_c   1.000
_cell.angle_alpha   90.00
_cell.angle_beta   90.00
_cell.angle_gamma   90.00
#
_symmetry.space_group_name_H-M   'P 1'
#
loop_
_entity.id
_entity.type
_entity.pdbx_description
1 polymer ?
#
loop_
_entity_poly.entity_id
_entity_poly.type
_entity_poly.pdbx_seq_one_letter_code
_entity_poly.pdbx_strand_id
1 'polypeptide(L)'
;MQSNDARILRGAAIPSAGAGLVGVIVGAVVSGGEGALGAGLATVVVLAFFGAGLHVLGRVGRQWPELLLGAGFLVYTTQVIAMFVVMRLLRDATFMDGRVFGFTVLACLLVWLAAQAWTHTRLKTPYVEPSGTGKASPGSPAAESRA
;
A
#
# COMPACT_ATOMS: atom_id res chain seq x y z
N MET A 1 -11.19 15.60 1.89
CA MET A 1 -10.41 14.63 1.10
C MET A 1 -9.34 13.85 1.89
N GLN A 2 -9.04 14.23 3.13
CA GLN A 2 -8.12 13.46 4.02
C GLN A 2 -8.69 12.12 4.53
N SER A 3 -9.99 11.89 4.42
CA SER A 3 -10.63 10.68 4.95
C SER A 3 -10.37 9.41 4.14
N ASN A 4 -10.10 9.52 2.83
CA ASN A 4 -9.89 8.34 1.98
C ASN A 4 -8.48 7.75 2.15
N ASP A 5 -7.45 8.59 2.28
CA ASP A 5 -6.08 8.11 2.47
C ASP A 5 -5.94 7.39 3.83
N ALA A 6 -6.57 7.92 4.87
CA ALA A 6 -6.61 7.29 6.18
C ALA A 6 -7.40 5.96 6.18
N ARG A 7 -8.43 5.84 5.34
CA ARG A 7 -9.17 4.58 5.17
C ARG A 7 -8.36 3.51 4.45
N ILE A 8 -7.64 3.88 3.39
CA ILE A 8 -6.76 2.97 2.64
C ILE A 8 -5.63 2.48 3.55
N LEU A 9 -5.00 3.41 4.28
CA LEU A 9 -3.93 3.08 5.22
C LEU A 9 -4.43 2.14 6.33
N ARG A 10 -5.58 2.44 6.94
CA ARG A 10 -6.19 1.58 7.95
C ARG A 10 -6.66 0.25 7.37
N GLY A 11 -7.19 0.24 6.15
CA GLY A 11 -7.65 -0.96 5.45
C GLY A 11 -6.55 -1.97 5.15
N ALA A 12 -5.30 -1.52 4.98
CA ALA A 12 -4.15 -2.39 4.79
C ALA A 12 -3.36 -2.64 6.09
N ALA A 13 -3.23 -1.62 6.94
CA ALA A 13 -2.47 -1.73 8.20
C ALA A 13 -3.13 -2.67 9.22
N ILE A 14 -4.46 -2.64 9.34
CA ILE A 14 -5.18 -3.50 10.30
C ILE A 14 -5.02 -4.99 9.99
N PRO A 15 -5.27 -5.48 8.76
CA PRO A 15 -5.03 -6.89 8.43
C PRO A 15 -3.56 -7.29 8.58
N SER A 16 -2.63 -6.40 8.22
CA SER A 16 -1.19 -6.69 8.35
C SER A 16 -0.74 -6.73 9.81
N ALA A 17 -1.27 -5.86 10.66
CA ALA A 17 -1.04 -5.93 12.10
C ALA A 17 -1.62 -7.23 12.70
N GLY A 18 -2.80 -7.66 12.23
CA GLY A 18 -3.39 -8.95 12.60
C GLY A 18 -2.50 -10.13 12.21
N ALA A 19 -1.99 -10.13 10.98
CA ALA A 19 -1.04 -11.16 10.52
C ALA A 19 0.26 -11.14 11.33
N GLY A 20 0.75 -9.95 11.68
CA GLY A 20 1.91 -9.79 12.54
C GLY A 20 1.69 -10.34 13.95
N LEU A 21 0.51 -10.10 14.54
CA LEU A 21 0.14 -10.67 15.84
C LEU A 21 0.11 -12.21 15.80
N VAL A 22 -0.48 -12.78 14.76
CA VAL A 22 -0.44 -14.24 14.55
C VAL A 22 1.01 -14.72 14.41
N GLY A 23 1.85 -13.99 13.66
CA GLY A 23 3.29 -14.28 13.52
C GLY A 23 4.02 -14.26 14.87
N VAL A 24 3.70 -13.32 15.76
CA VAL A 24 4.27 -13.25 17.12
C VAL A 24 3.87 -14.47 17.95
N ILE A 25 2.59 -14.87 17.91
CA ILE A 25 2.09 -16.05 18.63
C ILE A 25 2.77 -17.31 18.12
N VAL A 26 2.81 -17.51 16.79
CA VAL A 26 3.45 -18.67 16.17
C VAL A 26 4.96 -18.66 16.46
N GLY A 27 5.62 -17.52 16.34
CA GLY A 27 7.04 -17.37 16.66
C GLY A 27 7.36 -17.69 18.12
N ALA A 28 6.50 -17.26 19.04
CA ALA A 28 6.63 -17.60 20.46
C ALA A 28 6.51 -19.11 20.71
N VAL A 29 5.63 -19.81 20.00
CA VAL A 29 5.42 -21.26 20.13
C VAL A 29 6.60 -22.04 19.52
N VAL A 30 7.15 -21.59 18.38
CA VAL A 30 8.20 -22.31 17.64
C VAL A 30 9.59 -22.07 18.23
N SER A 31 9.94 -20.83 18.55
CA SER A 31 11.29 -20.40 18.96
C SER A 31 11.28 -19.62 20.28
N GLY A 32 10.21 -19.69 21.06
CA GLY A 32 10.11 -19.01 22.35
C GLY A 32 10.20 -17.47 22.23
N GLY A 33 10.88 -16.85 23.19
CA GLY A 33 11.03 -15.39 23.23
C GLY A 33 11.75 -14.81 22.01
N GLU A 34 12.75 -15.49 21.48
CA GLU A 34 13.52 -15.05 20.30
C GLU A 34 12.65 -15.03 19.03
N GLY A 35 11.74 -16.02 18.89
CA GLY A 35 10.76 -16.05 17.80
C GLY A 35 9.74 -14.93 17.91
N ALA A 36 9.24 -14.67 19.11
CA ALA A 36 8.29 -13.57 19.37
C ALA A 36 8.92 -12.21 19.06
N LEU A 37 10.16 -11.98 19.46
CA LEU A 37 10.91 -10.76 19.15
C LEU A 37 11.14 -10.61 17.64
N GLY A 38 11.54 -11.67 16.96
CA GLY A 38 11.73 -11.68 15.50
C GLY A 38 10.46 -11.30 14.76
N ALA A 39 9.32 -11.93 15.12
CA ALA A 39 8.03 -11.64 14.49
C ALA A 39 7.50 -10.23 14.82
N GLY A 40 7.69 -9.76 16.04
CA GLY A 40 7.32 -8.42 16.47
C GLY A 40 8.10 -7.35 15.69
N LEU A 41 9.42 -7.50 15.59
CA LEU A 41 10.29 -6.62 14.83
C LEU A 41 9.93 -6.63 13.34
N ALA A 42 9.69 -7.81 12.75
CA ALA A 42 9.25 -7.95 11.37
C ALA A 42 7.96 -7.16 11.09
N THR A 43 6.99 -7.27 11.98
CA THR A 43 5.71 -6.57 11.86
C THR A 43 5.91 -5.05 11.88
N VAL A 44 6.69 -4.54 12.83
CA VAL A 44 7.01 -3.10 12.94
C VAL A 44 7.71 -2.60 11.69
N VAL A 45 8.71 -3.34 11.20
CA VAL A 45 9.44 -3.00 9.97
C VAL A 45 8.49 -2.91 8.79
N VAL A 46 7.66 -3.93 8.55
CA VAL A 46 6.71 -3.95 7.43
C VAL A 46 5.74 -2.78 7.52
N LEU A 47 5.10 -2.55 8.67
CA LEU A 47 4.14 -1.47 8.85
C LEU A 47 4.78 -0.09 8.67
N ALA A 48 5.98 0.12 9.21
CA ALA A 48 6.71 1.39 9.07
C ALA A 48 7.08 1.65 7.60
N PHE A 49 7.64 0.68 6.92
CA PHE A 49 8.09 0.83 5.53
C PHE A 49 6.94 1.08 4.57
N PHE A 50 5.91 0.22 4.62
CA PHE A 50 4.77 0.37 3.72
C PHE A 50 3.91 1.57 4.09
N GLY A 51 3.74 1.84 5.37
CA GLY A 51 3.03 3.04 5.84
C GLY A 51 3.71 4.34 5.40
N ALA A 52 5.04 4.43 5.55
CA ALA A 52 5.82 5.57 5.09
C ALA A 52 5.75 5.71 3.56
N GLY A 53 5.90 4.61 2.81
CA GLY A 53 5.80 4.60 1.36
C GLY A 53 4.46 5.14 0.87
N LEU A 54 3.35 4.63 1.40
CA LEU A 54 2.01 5.12 1.06
C LEU A 54 1.80 6.59 1.44
N HIS A 55 2.33 7.03 2.58
CA HIS A 55 2.24 8.43 2.99
C HIS A 55 2.96 9.35 2.00
N VAL A 56 4.18 8.99 1.60
CA VAL A 56 4.96 9.75 0.62
C VAL A 56 4.26 9.78 -0.74
N LEU A 57 3.83 8.62 -1.27
CA LEU A 57 3.13 8.56 -2.54
C LEU A 57 1.81 9.34 -2.52
N GLY A 58 1.05 9.25 -1.45
CA GLY A 58 -0.19 10.00 -1.29
C GLY A 58 0.05 11.52 -1.26
N ARG A 59 1.16 11.97 -0.70
CA ARG A 59 1.55 13.40 -0.69
C ARG A 59 2.00 13.87 -2.08
N VAL A 60 2.87 13.11 -2.73
CA VAL A 60 3.36 13.43 -4.09
C VAL A 60 2.21 13.42 -5.10
N GLY A 61 1.34 12.41 -5.07
CA GLY A 61 0.21 12.31 -5.99
C GLY A 61 -0.79 13.47 -5.88
N ARG A 62 -0.84 14.16 -4.72
CA ARG A 62 -1.67 15.36 -4.53
C ARG A 62 -1.00 16.65 -5.01
N GLN A 63 0.31 16.75 -4.84
CA GLN A 63 1.06 17.98 -5.15
C GLN A 63 1.60 17.99 -6.58
N TRP A 64 2.08 16.84 -7.06
CA TRP A 64 2.72 16.69 -8.37
C TRP A 64 2.34 15.34 -9.00
N PRO A 65 1.13 15.21 -9.52
CA PRO A 65 0.64 13.93 -10.07
C PRO A 65 1.50 13.41 -11.23
N GLU A 66 2.15 14.28 -11.99
CA GLU A 66 3.09 13.92 -13.06
C GLU A 66 4.37 13.23 -12.54
N LEU A 67 4.76 13.49 -11.28
CA LEU A 67 5.95 12.89 -10.67
C LEU A 67 5.64 11.56 -9.94
N LEU A 68 4.39 11.12 -9.93
CA LEU A 68 3.95 9.96 -9.14
C LEU A 68 4.70 8.68 -9.53
N LEU A 69 4.95 8.47 -10.83
CA LEU A 69 5.70 7.31 -11.31
C LEU A 69 7.15 7.32 -10.83
N GLY A 70 7.82 8.48 -10.96
CA GLY A 70 9.21 8.66 -10.48
C GLY A 70 9.31 8.54 -8.96
N ALA A 71 8.37 9.12 -8.22
CA ALA A 71 8.30 8.99 -6.78
C ALA A 71 8.06 7.54 -6.34
N GLY A 72 7.19 6.80 -7.04
CA GLY A 72 6.96 5.39 -6.81
C GLY A 72 8.23 4.55 -6.97
N PHE A 73 8.97 4.80 -8.04
CA PHE A 73 10.26 4.13 -8.29
C PHE A 73 11.28 4.46 -7.20
N LEU A 74 11.38 5.73 -6.80
CA LEU A 74 12.31 6.18 -5.75
C LEU A 74 11.96 5.53 -4.40
N VAL A 75 10.69 5.55 -4.01
CA VAL A 75 10.21 4.93 -2.77
C VAL A 75 10.50 3.44 -2.78
N TYR A 76 10.18 2.74 -3.89
CA TYR A 76 10.46 1.31 -4.02
C TYR A 76 11.97 1.00 -3.89
N THR A 77 12.81 1.73 -4.61
CA THR A 77 14.28 1.53 -4.57
C THR A 77 14.80 1.77 -3.14
N THR A 78 14.35 2.84 -2.51
CA THR A 78 14.73 3.14 -1.11
C THR A 78 14.29 2.02 -0.16
N GLN A 79 13.09 1.47 -0.33
CA GLN A 79 12.59 0.36 0.49
C GLN A 79 13.42 -0.91 0.30
N VAL A 80 13.79 -1.25 -0.94
CA VAL A 80 14.63 -2.43 -1.22
C VAL A 80 16.01 -2.28 -0.57
N ILE A 81 16.64 -1.11 -0.72
CA ILE A 81 17.95 -0.82 -0.11
C ILE A 81 17.84 -0.88 1.43
N ALA A 82 16.84 -0.22 2.00
CA ALA A 82 16.65 -0.18 3.43
C ALA A 82 16.37 -1.59 4.01
N MET A 83 15.58 -2.41 3.30
CA MET A 83 15.33 -3.80 3.69
C MET A 83 16.61 -4.63 3.65
N PHE A 84 17.45 -4.43 2.62
CA PHE A 84 18.76 -5.08 2.54
C PHE A 84 19.65 -4.69 3.71
N VAL A 85 19.68 -3.40 4.09
CA VAL A 85 20.43 -2.91 5.25
C VAL A 85 19.90 -3.55 6.55
N VAL A 86 18.58 -3.60 6.74
CA VAL A 86 17.96 -4.25 7.90
C VAL A 86 18.38 -5.73 7.97
N MET A 87 18.29 -6.46 6.86
CA MET A 87 18.71 -7.87 6.84
C MET A 87 20.20 -8.05 7.14
N ARG A 88 21.05 -7.14 6.68
CA ARG A 88 22.49 -7.17 6.99
C ARG A 88 22.77 -6.90 8.47
N LEU A 89 22.08 -5.91 9.05
CA LEU A 89 22.23 -5.60 10.48
C LEU A 89 21.72 -6.72 11.39
N LEU A 90 20.68 -7.42 10.96
CA LEU A 90 20.07 -8.49 11.75
C LEU A 90 20.69 -9.87 11.51
N ARG A 91 21.59 -9.98 10.53
CA ARG A 91 22.21 -11.27 10.16
C ARG A 91 22.92 -11.96 11.33
N ASP A 92 23.62 -11.18 12.14
CA ASP A 92 24.43 -11.67 13.25
C ASP A 92 23.74 -11.45 14.61
N ALA A 93 22.44 -11.10 14.58
CA ALA A 93 21.67 -10.87 15.79
C ALA A 93 21.32 -12.21 16.46
N THR A 94 21.84 -12.41 17.67
CA THR A 94 21.62 -13.63 18.47
C THR A 94 20.38 -13.54 19.37
N PHE A 95 19.76 -12.36 19.46
CA PHE A 95 18.61 -12.11 20.32
C PHE A 95 17.26 -12.45 19.68
N MET A 96 17.25 -12.85 18.41
CA MET A 96 16.03 -13.18 17.66
C MET A 96 16.25 -14.32 16.68
N ASP A 97 15.18 -15.06 16.35
CA ASP A 97 15.17 -16.06 15.30
C ASP A 97 14.98 -15.41 13.92
N GLY A 98 16.05 -15.35 13.12
CA GLY A 98 16.05 -14.77 11.77
C GLY A 98 15.13 -15.49 10.79
N ARG A 99 14.83 -16.80 11.00
CA ARG A 99 13.87 -17.54 10.17
C ARG A 99 12.45 -17.07 10.44
N VAL A 100 12.09 -16.97 11.72
CA VAL A 100 10.76 -16.46 12.12
C VAL A 100 10.57 -15.02 11.65
N PHE A 101 11.61 -14.18 11.77
CA PHE A 101 11.60 -12.83 11.22
C PHE A 101 11.30 -12.83 9.72
N GLY A 102 12.03 -13.60 8.91
CA GLY A 102 11.86 -13.67 7.45
C GLY A 102 10.48 -14.18 7.04
N PHE A 103 9.99 -15.26 7.65
CA PHE A 103 8.64 -15.77 7.39
C PHE A 103 7.55 -14.79 7.78
N THR A 104 7.71 -14.07 8.88
CA THR A 104 6.73 -13.06 9.32
C THR A 104 6.72 -11.86 8.38
N VAL A 105 7.88 -11.39 7.93
CA VAL A 105 7.97 -10.34 6.90
C VAL A 105 7.21 -10.75 5.65
N LEU A 106 7.45 -11.97 5.15
CA LEU A 106 6.78 -12.48 3.96
C LEU A 106 5.27 -12.59 4.15
N ALA A 107 4.81 -13.13 5.27
CA ALA A 107 3.38 -13.24 5.58
C ALA A 107 2.71 -11.87 5.67
N CYS A 108 3.30 -10.92 6.38
CA CYS A 108 2.79 -9.55 6.49
C CYS A 108 2.74 -8.85 5.12
N LEU A 109 3.76 -9.06 4.27
CA LEU A 109 3.81 -8.52 2.92
C LEU A 109 2.68 -9.07 2.05
N LEU A 110 2.45 -10.38 2.06
CA LEU A 110 1.37 -11.02 1.30
C LEU A 110 -0.01 -10.54 1.76
N VAL A 111 -0.23 -10.44 3.06
CA VAL A 111 -1.47 -9.90 3.63
C VAL A 111 -1.65 -8.43 3.23
N TRP A 112 -0.59 -7.64 3.27
CA TRP A 112 -0.62 -6.24 2.84
C TRP A 112 -1.00 -6.10 1.36
N LEU A 113 -0.36 -6.87 0.47
CA LEU A 113 -0.68 -6.87 -0.96
C LEU A 113 -2.11 -7.31 -1.23
N ALA A 114 -2.58 -8.37 -0.56
CA ALA A 114 -3.95 -8.85 -0.68
C ALA A 114 -4.96 -7.80 -0.21
N ALA A 115 -4.69 -7.13 0.92
CA ALA A 115 -5.54 -6.07 1.44
C ALA A 115 -5.58 -4.85 0.52
N GLN A 116 -4.46 -4.47 -0.07
CA GLN A 116 -4.41 -3.41 -1.09
C GLN A 116 -5.20 -3.78 -2.34
N ALA A 117 -4.99 -4.97 -2.90
CA ALA A 117 -5.71 -5.45 -4.06
C ALA A 117 -7.23 -5.45 -3.81
N TRP A 118 -7.65 -5.95 -2.64
CA TRP A 118 -9.05 -5.93 -2.25
C TRP A 118 -9.63 -4.52 -2.15
N THR A 119 -8.88 -3.60 -1.55
CA THR A 119 -9.31 -2.21 -1.42
C THR A 119 -9.49 -1.56 -2.80
N HIS A 120 -8.57 -1.80 -3.72
CA HIS A 120 -8.67 -1.29 -5.10
C HIS A 120 -9.86 -1.87 -5.86
N THR A 121 -10.19 -3.15 -5.69
CA THR A 121 -11.35 -3.76 -6.36
C THR A 121 -12.69 -3.27 -5.82
N ARG A 122 -12.74 -2.84 -4.56
CA ARG A 122 -13.95 -2.30 -3.94
C ARG A 122 -14.15 -0.81 -4.17
N LEU A 123 -13.09 -0.06 -4.43
CA LEU A 123 -13.19 1.31 -4.90
C LEU A 123 -13.54 1.27 -6.39
N LYS A 124 -14.83 1.17 -6.69
CA LYS A 124 -15.33 1.50 -8.04
C LYS A 124 -14.99 2.97 -8.28
N THR A 125 -13.86 3.22 -8.93
CA THR A 125 -13.63 4.52 -9.55
C THR A 125 -14.73 4.67 -10.58
N PRO A 126 -15.62 5.70 -10.49
CA PRO A 126 -16.51 5.98 -11.59
C PRO A 126 -15.61 6.26 -12.80
N TYR A 127 -15.70 5.40 -13.79
CA TYR A 127 -15.12 5.63 -15.08
C TYR A 127 -15.77 6.91 -15.60
N VAL A 128 -15.06 8.02 -15.56
CA VAL A 128 -15.50 9.25 -16.21
C VAL A 128 -15.44 8.93 -17.69
N GLU A 129 -16.60 8.57 -18.26
CA GLU A 129 -16.77 8.58 -19.71
C GLU A 129 -16.26 9.93 -20.20
N PRO A 130 -15.32 9.99 -21.14
CA PRO A 130 -14.98 11.24 -21.76
C PRO A 130 -16.23 11.76 -22.46
N SER A 131 -16.82 12.82 -21.89
CA SER A 131 -17.89 13.58 -22.48
C SER A 131 -17.35 14.23 -23.76
N GLY A 132 -17.41 13.50 -24.84
CA GLY A 132 -16.88 13.90 -26.11
C GLY A 132 -17.55 13.21 -27.27
N THR A 133 -18.85 13.38 -27.37
CA THR A 133 -19.48 13.47 -28.69
C THR A 133 -20.75 14.29 -28.51
N GLY A 134 -20.60 15.55 -28.79
CA GLY A 134 -21.73 16.44 -28.98
C GLY A 134 -22.73 15.78 -29.93
N LYS A 135 -23.84 15.34 -29.38
CA LYS A 135 -25.02 15.15 -30.19
C LYS A 135 -25.35 16.52 -30.79
N ALA A 136 -24.88 16.71 -32.02
CA ALA A 136 -25.45 17.71 -32.88
C ALA A 136 -26.97 17.49 -32.89
N SER A 137 -27.69 18.42 -32.31
CA SER A 137 -29.15 18.46 -32.38
C SER A 137 -29.55 18.71 -33.84
N PRO A 138 -30.20 17.76 -34.53
CA PRO A 138 -30.81 18.05 -35.82
C PRO A 138 -32.18 18.62 -35.52
N GLY A 139 -32.36 19.91 -35.70
CA GLY A 139 -33.70 20.47 -35.64
C GLY A 139 -33.79 21.87 -35.04
N SER A 140 -33.34 22.85 -35.77
CA SER A 140 -33.96 24.17 -35.68
C SER A 140 -34.50 24.52 -37.06
N PRO A 141 -35.81 24.31 -37.30
CA PRO A 141 -36.49 24.88 -38.43
C PRO A 141 -36.99 26.27 -37.99
N ALA A 142 -36.27 27.30 -38.31
CA ALA A 142 -36.86 28.63 -38.20
C ALA A 142 -36.08 29.59 -39.08
N ALA A 143 -36.61 29.79 -40.23
CA ALA A 143 -36.72 31.09 -40.88
C ALA A 143 -37.00 30.93 -42.34
N GLU A 144 -38.09 30.28 -42.63
CA GLU A 144 -38.82 30.55 -43.86
C GLU A 144 -39.97 31.47 -43.48
N SER A 145 -39.86 32.72 -43.72
CA SER A 145 -40.91 33.68 -43.99
C SER A 145 -40.29 35.10 -44.08
N ARG A 146 -40.14 35.55 -45.24
CA ARG A 146 -40.66 36.84 -45.77
C ARG A 146 -39.95 37.27 -47.02
N ALA A 147 -40.76 37.16 -48.00
CA ALA A 147 -41.08 37.98 -49.14
C ALA A 147 -40.06 38.11 -50.22
#